data_d38d41ce4a2ffbbeee1516b78d408930
#
_entry.id   d38d41ce4a2ffbbeee1516b78d408930
#
_cell.length_a   1.000
_cell.length_b   1.000
_cell.length_c   1.000
_cell.angle_alpha   90.00
_cell.angle_beta   90.00
_cell.angle_gamma   90.00
#
_symmetry.space_group_name_H-M   'P 1'
#
loop_
_entity.id
_entity.type
_entity.pdbx_description
1 polymer ?
#
loop_
_entity_poly.entity_id
_entity_poly.type
_entity_poly.pdbx_seq_one_letter_code
_entity_poly.pdbx_strand_id
1 'polypeptide(L)'
;TEGIRSEGGHLVNAKGERFVNELDTRDVVSSSIIRECEEGRGIRTMSGRVGVWLDTPLLDAEHGPGTVEKHFPAMMLQFERFGIDISKDPVLIYPTLHYQNGGVKIDTNSETNVKHLFVAGEASGGLHGRNRLMGNSLLDLMVYGKRSGLTAASRVASMKQGKLTVKH
;
A
#
# COMPACT_ATOMS: atom_id res chain seq x y z
N THR A 1 8.43 2.69 2.95
CA THR A 1 8.13 1.95 1.76
C THR A 1 8.54 0.49 1.89
N GLU A 2 7.72 -0.40 1.34
CA GLU A 2 7.93 -1.84 1.44
C GLU A 2 9.17 -2.29 0.65
N GLY A 3 9.42 -1.69 -0.53
CA GLY A 3 10.58 -2.03 -1.34
C GLY A 3 11.92 -1.83 -0.61
N ILE A 4 12.12 -0.71 0.04
CA ILE A 4 13.35 -0.44 0.82
C ILE A 4 13.52 -1.46 1.96
N ARG A 5 12.43 -1.81 2.67
CA ARG A 5 12.46 -2.84 3.72
C ARG A 5 12.79 -4.24 3.17
N SER A 6 12.29 -4.55 1.98
CA SER A 6 12.58 -5.83 1.30
C SER A 6 14.04 -5.96 0.87
N GLU A 7 14.72 -4.83 0.63
CA GLU A 7 16.15 -4.77 0.27
C GLU A 7 17.07 -4.66 1.50
N GLY A 8 16.53 -4.67 2.72
CA GLY A 8 17.31 -4.68 3.95
C GLY A 8 17.25 -3.39 4.79
N GLY A 9 16.49 -2.36 4.36
CA GLY A 9 16.33 -1.13 5.13
C GLY A 9 15.64 -1.37 6.47
N HIS A 10 16.26 -0.95 7.58
CA HIS A 10 15.77 -1.16 8.93
C HIS A 10 14.82 -0.06 9.40
N LEU A 11 13.91 -0.43 10.31
CA LEU A 11 13.07 0.50 11.06
C LEU A 11 13.68 0.72 12.44
N VAL A 12 14.05 1.96 12.74
CA VAL A 12 14.67 2.32 14.01
C VAL A 12 13.90 3.42 14.74
N ASN A 13 13.84 3.31 16.06
CA ASN A 13 13.19 4.28 16.92
C ASN A 13 14.13 5.47 17.26
N ALA A 14 13.68 6.39 18.10
CA ALA A 14 14.47 7.57 18.54
C ALA A 14 15.76 7.22 19.30
N LYS A 15 15.88 5.98 19.81
CA LYS A 15 17.08 5.50 20.49
C LYS A 15 18.06 4.80 19.53
N GLY A 16 17.72 4.69 18.24
CA GLY A 16 18.48 3.91 17.27
C GLY A 16 18.26 2.40 17.34
N GLU A 17 17.24 1.95 18.09
CA GLU A 17 16.94 0.54 18.28
C GLU A 17 16.01 0.03 17.17
N ARG A 18 16.35 -1.10 16.55
CA ARG A 18 15.48 -1.87 15.67
C ARG A 18 14.43 -2.59 16.52
N PHE A 19 13.14 -2.44 16.21
CA PHE A 19 12.05 -2.87 17.07
C PHE A 19 11.07 -3.85 16.43
N VAL A 20 11.23 -4.15 15.15
CA VAL A 20 10.34 -5.06 14.40
C VAL A 20 11.11 -5.76 13.29
N ASN A 21 10.67 -6.94 12.88
CA ASN A 21 11.12 -7.54 11.63
C ASN A 21 10.40 -6.84 10.47
N GLU A 22 11.12 -6.14 9.62
CA GLU A 22 10.59 -5.32 8.52
C GLU A 22 9.90 -6.13 7.43
N LEU A 23 10.16 -7.45 7.36
CA LEU A 23 9.53 -8.38 6.42
C LEU A 23 8.23 -8.98 6.94
N ASP A 24 7.84 -8.69 8.18
CA ASP A 24 6.55 -9.08 8.71
C ASP A 24 5.40 -8.42 7.94
N THR A 25 4.18 -8.91 8.17
CA THR A 25 2.98 -8.40 7.52
C THR A 25 2.75 -6.92 7.85
N ARG A 26 2.09 -6.20 6.94
CA ARG A 26 1.89 -4.74 7.08
C ARG A 26 1.19 -4.34 8.37
N ASP A 27 0.24 -5.14 8.82
CA ASP A 27 -0.47 -4.91 10.08
C ASP A 27 0.46 -5.02 11.29
N VAL A 28 1.35 -6.01 11.31
CA VAL A 28 2.36 -6.18 12.37
C VAL A 28 3.34 -5.01 12.39
N VAL A 29 3.92 -4.67 11.23
CA VAL A 29 4.88 -3.57 11.11
C VAL A 29 4.21 -2.23 11.48
N SER A 30 3.00 -1.97 10.97
CA SER A 30 2.28 -0.73 11.28
C SER A 30 1.93 -0.61 12.75
N SER A 31 1.44 -1.68 13.37
CA SER A 31 1.13 -1.71 14.81
C SER A 31 2.38 -1.48 15.67
N SER A 32 3.52 -2.05 15.25
CA SER A 32 4.79 -1.85 15.95
C SER A 32 5.27 -0.39 15.88
N ILE A 33 5.17 0.25 14.70
CA ILE A 33 5.51 1.68 14.55
C ILE A 33 4.60 2.55 15.40
N ILE A 34 3.28 2.29 15.37
CA ILE A 34 2.31 3.06 16.19
C ILE A 34 2.66 2.93 17.66
N ARG A 35 2.94 1.72 18.14
CA ARG A 35 3.34 1.45 19.54
C ARG A 35 4.59 2.22 19.92
N GLU A 36 5.65 2.20 19.11
CA GLU A 36 6.88 2.97 19.35
C GLU A 36 6.58 4.48 19.51
N CYS A 37 5.70 5.01 18.67
CA CYS A 37 5.29 6.41 18.72
C CYS A 37 4.45 6.73 19.99
N GLU A 38 3.51 5.87 20.35
CA GLU A 38 2.63 6.04 21.52
C GLU A 38 3.39 5.91 22.85
N GLU A 39 4.37 5.01 22.90
CA GLU A 39 5.24 4.81 24.08
C GLU A 39 6.37 5.85 24.18
N GLY A 40 6.37 6.88 23.31
CA GLY A 40 7.31 8.00 23.37
C GLY A 40 8.72 7.68 22.82
N ARG A 41 8.88 6.57 22.13
CA ARG A 41 10.14 6.20 21.45
C ARG A 41 10.18 6.60 19.97
N GLY A 42 9.13 7.25 19.47
CA GLY A 42 9.12 7.85 18.14
C GLY A 42 9.92 9.14 18.06
N ILE A 43 10.34 9.50 16.87
CA ILE A 43 11.01 10.75 16.53
C ILE A 43 9.94 11.84 16.36
N ARG A 44 10.05 12.93 17.14
CA ARG A 44 9.15 14.07 17.04
C ARG A 44 9.72 15.16 16.14
N THR A 45 8.98 15.54 15.13
CA THR A 45 9.34 16.68 14.26
C THR A 45 9.03 18.02 14.93
N MET A 46 9.59 19.11 14.41
CA MET A 46 9.27 20.47 14.86
C MET A 46 7.78 20.82 14.66
N SER A 47 7.12 20.23 13.69
CA SER A 47 5.67 20.40 13.46
C SER A 47 4.79 19.56 14.41
N GLY A 48 5.39 18.82 15.36
CA GLY A 48 4.69 17.99 16.32
C GLY A 48 4.27 16.60 15.83
N ARG A 49 4.55 16.26 14.55
CA ARG A 49 4.32 14.91 14.03
C ARG A 49 5.33 13.94 14.64
N VAL A 50 4.92 12.68 14.78
CA VAL A 50 5.75 11.62 15.33
C VAL A 50 5.87 10.50 14.33
N GLY A 51 7.05 9.87 14.23
CA GLY A 51 7.30 8.75 13.33
C GLY A 51 8.51 7.94 13.78
N VAL A 52 8.97 7.04 12.93
CA VAL A 52 10.20 6.27 13.12
C VAL A 52 11.10 6.45 11.90
N TRP A 53 12.39 6.22 12.04
CA TRP A 53 13.30 6.23 10.90
C TRP A 53 13.21 4.93 10.10
N LEU A 54 13.13 5.07 8.79
CA LEU A 54 13.50 4.03 7.84
C LEU A 54 14.93 4.32 7.44
N ASP A 55 15.87 3.49 7.88
CA ASP A 55 17.30 3.62 7.60
C ASP A 55 17.59 3.19 6.16
N THR A 56 17.56 4.15 5.26
CA THR A 56 17.84 3.94 3.84
C THR A 56 19.34 3.94 3.54
N PRO A 57 20.19 4.76 4.22
CA PRO A 57 21.65 4.70 4.02
C PRO A 57 22.27 3.34 4.33
N LEU A 58 21.64 2.54 5.19
CA LEU A 58 22.08 1.19 5.52
C LEU A 58 22.28 0.32 4.27
N LEU A 59 21.44 0.49 3.24
CA LEU A 59 21.54 -0.27 1.99
C LEU A 59 22.87 -0.04 1.27
N ASP A 60 23.35 1.21 1.22
CA ASP A 60 24.65 1.53 0.63
C ASP A 60 25.79 0.99 1.50
N ALA A 61 25.61 0.97 2.82
CA ALA A 61 26.60 0.44 3.74
C ALA A 61 26.75 -1.10 3.64
N GLU A 62 25.65 -1.81 3.45
CA GLU A 62 25.62 -3.29 3.39
C GLU A 62 25.91 -3.82 1.98
N HIS A 63 25.40 -3.19 0.94
CA HIS A 63 25.45 -3.69 -0.44
C HIS A 63 26.41 -2.90 -1.36
N GLY A 64 27.01 -1.86 -0.84
CA GLY A 64 27.97 -1.00 -1.56
C GLY A 64 27.36 0.32 -2.02
N PRO A 65 28.22 1.34 -2.21
CA PRO A 65 27.82 2.69 -2.60
C PRO A 65 27.01 2.71 -3.91
N GLY A 66 25.93 3.51 -3.95
CA GLY A 66 25.05 3.66 -5.13
C GLY A 66 23.95 2.62 -5.23
N THR A 67 23.80 1.71 -4.26
CA THR A 67 22.70 0.74 -4.22
C THR A 67 21.35 1.44 -4.15
N VAL A 68 21.21 2.45 -3.29
CA VAL A 68 19.96 3.22 -3.15
C VAL A 68 19.61 3.93 -4.46
N GLU A 69 20.55 4.57 -5.10
CA GLU A 69 20.36 5.27 -6.38
C GLU A 69 19.94 4.30 -7.49
N LYS A 70 20.58 3.15 -7.57
CA LYS A 70 20.33 2.12 -8.59
C LYS A 70 18.97 1.45 -8.41
N HIS A 71 18.59 1.10 -7.19
CA HIS A 71 17.35 0.34 -6.92
C HIS A 71 16.13 1.23 -6.74
N PHE A 72 16.31 2.48 -6.29
CA PHE A 72 15.21 3.40 -5.96
C PHE A 72 15.31 4.78 -6.65
N PRO A 73 15.63 4.87 -7.97
CA PRO A 73 15.85 6.16 -8.64
C PRO A 73 14.63 7.09 -8.58
N ALA A 74 13.41 6.53 -8.69
CA ALA A 74 12.20 7.33 -8.60
C ALA A 74 11.98 7.93 -7.20
N MET A 75 12.38 7.20 -6.16
CA MET A 75 12.30 7.70 -4.78
C MET A 75 13.37 8.76 -4.53
N MET A 76 14.61 8.57 -5.01
CA MET A 76 15.64 9.60 -4.96
C MET A 76 15.10 10.92 -5.50
N LEU A 77 14.59 10.93 -6.72
CA LEU A 77 14.02 12.12 -7.36
C LEU A 77 12.84 12.73 -6.57
N GLN A 78 12.03 11.91 -5.93
CA GLN A 78 10.90 12.37 -5.15
C GLN A 78 11.35 13.08 -3.87
N PHE A 79 12.32 12.52 -3.15
CA PHE A 79 12.81 13.08 -1.89
C PHE A 79 13.75 14.26 -2.10
N GLU A 80 14.53 14.28 -3.19
CA GLU A 80 15.38 15.39 -3.58
C GLU A 80 14.60 16.71 -3.71
N ARG A 81 13.34 16.65 -4.18
CA ARG A 81 12.44 17.82 -4.23
C ARG A 81 12.19 18.47 -2.88
N PHE A 82 12.42 17.74 -1.79
CA PHE A 82 12.30 18.21 -0.41
C PHE A 82 13.67 18.42 0.24
N GLY A 83 14.75 18.35 -0.53
CA GLY A 83 16.11 18.49 -0.02
C GLY A 83 16.61 17.31 0.82
N ILE A 84 16.02 16.12 0.64
CA ILE A 84 16.38 14.89 1.35
C ILE A 84 17.12 13.96 0.39
N ASP A 85 18.35 13.61 0.73
CA ASP A 85 19.15 12.61 0.02
C ASP A 85 19.02 11.26 0.75
N ILE A 86 18.14 10.38 0.27
CA ILE A 86 17.86 9.10 0.91
C ILE A 86 19.01 8.09 0.88
N SER A 87 20.09 8.38 0.19
CA SER A 87 21.34 7.60 0.28
C SER A 87 22.18 7.99 1.51
N LYS A 88 21.92 9.17 2.09
CA LYS A 88 22.66 9.73 3.23
C LYS A 88 21.78 9.96 4.45
N ASP A 89 20.51 10.28 4.23
CA ASP A 89 19.56 10.65 5.26
C ASP A 89 18.48 9.56 5.42
N PRO A 90 18.21 9.10 6.64
CA PRO A 90 17.09 8.20 6.89
C PRO A 90 15.77 8.92 6.65
N VAL A 91 14.75 8.17 6.24
CA VAL A 91 13.42 8.73 5.95
C VAL A 91 12.50 8.58 7.15
N LEU A 92 11.92 9.70 7.62
CA LEU A 92 10.91 9.64 8.67
C LEU A 92 9.60 9.08 8.10
N ILE A 93 9.11 8.00 8.70
CA ILE A 93 7.87 7.35 8.28
C ILE A 93 6.87 7.19 9.43
N TYR A 94 5.60 7.17 9.07
CA TYR A 94 4.49 6.79 9.93
C TYR A 94 3.43 6.06 9.10
N PRO A 95 2.73 5.04 9.63
CA PRO A 95 1.69 4.33 8.92
C PRO A 95 0.52 5.23 8.55
N THR A 96 0.02 5.08 7.33
CA THR A 96 -1.20 5.72 6.85
C THR A 96 -2.12 4.69 6.23
N LEU A 97 -3.41 4.99 6.11
CA LEU A 97 -4.33 4.17 5.36
C LEU A 97 -3.82 4.03 3.92
N HIS A 98 -3.73 2.80 3.46
CA HIS A 98 -3.24 2.50 2.14
C HIS A 98 -4.18 1.60 1.35
N TYR A 99 -4.60 0.46 1.90
CA TYR A 99 -5.46 -0.52 1.24
C TYR A 99 -6.35 -1.22 2.27
N GLN A 100 -7.66 -1.21 1.99
CA GLN A 100 -8.66 -1.89 2.81
C GLN A 100 -8.88 -3.30 2.26
N ASN A 101 -8.52 -4.33 3.03
CA ASN A 101 -8.90 -5.70 2.70
C ASN A 101 -10.36 -5.95 3.06
N GLY A 102 -11.03 -6.80 2.28
CA GLY A 102 -12.46 -7.02 2.37
C GLY A 102 -13.22 -6.17 1.36
N GLY A 103 -14.54 -6.15 1.45
CA GLY A 103 -15.38 -5.41 0.51
C GLY A 103 -16.59 -6.22 0.03
N VAL A 104 -17.15 -5.82 -1.09
CA VAL A 104 -18.33 -6.46 -1.68
C VAL A 104 -17.94 -7.82 -2.25
N LYS A 105 -18.69 -8.87 -1.85
CA LYS A 105 -18.50 -10.22 -2.40
C LYS A 105 -18.86 -10.25 -3.87
N ILE A 106 -17.97 -10.78 -4.69
CA ILE A 106 -18.13 -10.96 -6.13
C ILE A 106 -17.92 -12.40 -6.55
N ASP A 107 -18.48 -12.76 -7.71
CA ASP A 107 -18.18 -14.02 -8.40
C ASP A 107 -16.96 -13.87 -9.31
N THR A 108 -16.62 -14.92 -10.06
CA THR A 108 -15.50 -14.93 -11.01
C THR A 108 -15.66 -13.95 -12.19
N ASN A 109 -16.86 -13.42 -12.40
CA ASN A 109 -17.21 -12.46 -13.45
C ASN A 109 -17.31 -11.03 -12.91
N SER A 110 -16.93 -10.82 -11.64
CA SER A 110 -17.06 -9.53 -10.91
C SER A 110 -18.50 -9.11 -10.62
N GLU A 111 -19.50 -10.01 -10.79
CA GLU A 111 -20.90 -9.72 -10.46
C GLU A 111 -21.15 -9.96 -8.97
N THR A 112 -21.94 -9.09 -8.35
CA THR A 112 -22.36 -9.24 -6.95
C THR A 112 -23.60 -10.12 -6.86
N ASN A 113 -24.14 -10.33 -5.65
CA ASN A 113 -25.44 -10.94 -5.46
C ASN A 113 -26.62 -10.06 -5.89
N VAL A 114 -26.36 -8.79 -6.21
CA VAL A 114 -27.34 -7.88 -6.82
C VAL A 114 -27.14 -7.92 -8.34
N LYS A 115 -28.18 -8.34 -9.07
CA LYS A 115 -28.12 -8.45 -10.52
C LYS A 115 -27.68 -7.12 -11.17
N HIS A 116 -26.77 -7.23 -12.14
CA HIS A 116 -26.24 -6.10 -12.92
C HIS A 116 -25.38 -5.12 -12.11
N LEU A 117 -25.04 -5.44 -10.87
CA LEU A 117 -24.07 -4.69 -10.10
C LEU A 117 -22.73 -5.43 -10.12
N PHE A 118 -21.71 -4.77 -10.67
CA PHE A 118 -20.35 -5.28 -10.79
C PHE A 118 -19.42 -4.45 -9.92
N VAL A 119 -18.42 -5.11 -9.32
CA VAL A 119 -17.42 -4.48 -8.50
C VAL A 119 -16.04 -5.05 -8.84
N ALA A 120 -15.04 -4.19 -8.95
CA ALA A 120 -13.65 -4.58 -9.20
C ALA A 120 -12.69 -3.70 -8.39
N GLY A 121 -11.47 -4.20 -8.14
CA GLY A 121 -10.45 -3.50 -7.39
C GLY A 121 -10.68 -3.52 -5.88
N GLU A 122 -10.16 -2.53 -5.17
CA GLU A 122 -10.16 -2.49 -3.71
C GLU A 122 -11.56 -2.63 -3.06
N ALA A 123 -12.61 -2.18 -3.75
CA ALA A 123 -13.98 -2.29 -3.27
C ALA A 123 -14.50 -3.74 -3.26
N SER A 124 -13.86 -4.67 -3.98
CA SER A 124 -14.22 -6.08 -4.01
C SER A 124 -13.57 -6.86 -2.88
N GLY A 125 -14.31 -7.76 -2.27
CA GLY A 125 -13.84 -8.63 -1.19
C GLY A 125 -13.60 -10.06 -1.63
N GLY A 126 -12.79 -10.78 -0.83
CA GLY A 126 -12.56 -12.22 -0.99
C GLY A 126 -11.36 -12.61 -1.85
N LEU A 127 -10.70 -11.65 -2.52
CA LEU A 127 -9.58 -11.91 -3.43
C LEU A 127 -8.24 -12.07 -2.68
N HIS A 128 -8.02 -11.25 -1.68
CA HIS A 128 -6.71 -11.12 -1.01
C HIS A 128 -6.70 -11.68 0.42
N GLY A 129 -7.81 -12.25 0.86
CA GLY A 129 -7.93 -12.75 2.23
C GLY A 129 -7.72 -11.62 3.25
N ARG A 130 -6.96 -11.92 4.31
CA ARG A 130 -6.70 -10.97 5.40
C ARG A 130 -5.62 -9.96 5.07
N ASN A 131 -4.65 -10.32 4.23
CA ASN A 131 -3.50 -9.48 3.91
C ASN A 131 -3.08 -9.64 2.44
N ARG A 132 -3.20 -8.57 1.68
CA ARG A 132 -2.85 -8.53 0.26
C ARG A 132 -1.33 -8.55 0.06
N LEU A 133 -0.84 -9.41 -0.82
CA LEU A 133 0.55 -9.38 -1.27
C LEU A 133 0.85 -8.11 -2.08
N MET A 134 2.08 -7.62 -1.95
CA MET A 134 2.56 -6.43 -2.67
C MET A 134 2.35 -6.54 -4.18
N GLY A 135 1.89 -5.45 -4.81
CA GLY A 135 1.63 -5.38 -6.26
C GLY A 135 0.28 -5.93 -6.72
N ASN A 136 -0.31 -6.87 -5.98
CA ASN A 136 -1.54 -7.57 -6.42
C ASN A 136 -2.78 -6.67 -6.53
N SER A 137 -2.79 -5.47 -5.96
CA SER A 137 -3.90 -4.53 -6.17
C SER A 137 -4.01 -4.06 -7.62
N LEU A 138 -2.89 -3.80 -8.29
CA LEU A 138 -2.89 -3.42 -9.70
C LEU A 138 -3.30 -4.59 -10.58
N LEU A 139 -2.84 -5.80 -10.28
CA LEU A 139 -3.23 -7.01 -10.99
C LEU A 139 -4.74 -7.27 -10.87
N ASP A 140 -5.28 -7.12 -9.66
CA ASP A 140 -6.70 -7.22 -9.37
C ASP A 140 -7.53 -6.22 -10.21
N LEU A 141 -7.15 -4.95 -10.22
CA LEU A 141 -7.80 -3.92 -11.05
C LEU A 141 -7.84 -4.30 -12.53
N MET A 142 -6.74 -4.80 -13.07
CA MET A 142 -6.66 -5.18 -14.48
C MET A 142 -7.50 -6.41 -14.80
N VAL A 143 -7.42 -7.45 -13.98
CA VAL A 143 -8.12 -8.73 -14.23
C VAL A 143 -9.63 -8.56 -14.03
N TYR A 144 -10.05 -8.07 -12.86
CA TYR A 144 -11.46 -7.98 -12.52
C TYR A 144 -12.14 -6.78 -13.15
N GLY A 145 -11.43 -5.68 -13.41
CA GLY A 145 -11.93 -4.57 -14.21
C GLY A 145 -12.26 -5.00 -15.63
N LYS A 146 -11.36 -5.76 -16.28
CA LYS A 146 -11.62 -6.34 -17.60
C LYS A 146 -12.80 -7.31 -17.59
N ARG A 147 -12.85 -8.23 -16.63
CA ARG A 147 -13.97 -9.20 -16.48
C ARG A 147 -15.29 -8.49 -16.26
N SER A 148 -15.33 -7.53 -15.36
CA SER A 148 -16.50 -6.69 -15.08
C SER A 148 -17.02 -6.02 -16.36
N GLY A 149 -16.13 -5.35 -17.11
CA GLY A 149 -16.49 -4.68 -18.35
C GLY A 149 -17.04 -5.62 -19.41
N LEU A 150 -16.38 -6.76 -19.65
CA LEU A 150 -16.85 -7.76 -20.63
C LEU A 150 -18.19 -8.38 -20.24
N THR A 151 -18.37 -8.72 -18.95
CA THR A 151 -19.62 -9.30 -18.47
C THR A 151 -20.74 -8.28 -18.53
N ALA A 152 -20.51 -7.03 -18.11
CA ALA A 152 -21.50 -5.96 -18.21
C ALA A 152 -21.93 -5.72 -19.66
N ALA A 153 -20.98 -5.64 -20.60
CA ALA A 153 -21.27 -5.47 -22.02
C ALA A 153 -22.13 -6.61 -22.58
N SER A 154 -21.83 -7.87 -22.24
CA SER A 154 -22.61 -9.02 -22.66
C SER A 154 -24.05 -9.01 -22.08
N ARG A 155 -24.21 -8.54 -20.84
CA ARG A 155 -25.53 -8.42 -20.20
C ARG A 155 -26.38 -7.34 -20.87
N VAL A 156 -25.80 -6.16 -21.14
CA VAL A 156 -26.50 -5.05 -21.78
C VAL A 156 -27.04 -5.46 -23.15
N ALA A 157 -26.29 -6.23 -23.94
CA ALA A 157 -26.72 -6.71 -25.25
C ALA A 157 -28.02 -7.57 -25.19
N SER A 158 -28.29 -8.20 -24.06
CA SER A 158 -29.50 -9.00 -23.84
C SER A 158 -30.63 -8.32 -23.05
N MET A 159 -30.39 -7.12 -22.54
CA MET A 159 -31.35 -6.38 -21.72
C MET A 159 -32.34 -5.60 -22.55
N LYS A 160 -33.63 -5.69 -22.16
CA LYS A 160 -34.65 -4.75 -22.65
C LYS A 160 -34.56 -3.48 -21.81
N GLN A 161 -34.39 -2.35 -22.47
CA GLN A 161 -34.39 -1.05 -21.81
C GLN A 161 -35.76 -0.76 -21.21
N GLY A 162 -35.84 -0.66 -19.89
CA GLY A 162 -37.05 -0.24 -19.17
C GLY A 162 -37.26 1.26 -19.27
N LYS A 163 -38.46 1.74 -18.96
CA LYS A 163 -38.70 3.20 -18.80
C LYS A 163 -37.93 3.71 -17.59
N LEU A 164 -37.09 4.72 -17.80
CA LEU A 164 -36.47 5.45 -16.69
C LEU A 164 -37.60 6.19 -15.95
N THR A 165 -37.73 5.96 -14.65
CA THR A 165 -38.67 6.68 -13.78
C THR A 165 -37.89 7.34 -12.66
N VAL A 166 -38.28 8.57 -12.28
CA VAL A 166 -37.78 9.26 -11.08
C VAL A 166 -38.68 8.99 -9.85
N LYS A 167 -39.60 8.01 -9.93
CA LYS A 167 -40.36 7.59 -8.76
C LYS A 167 -39.52 6.65 -7.93
N HIS A 168 -39.10 7.13 -6.77
CA HIS A 168 -38.55 6.34 -5.68
C HIS A 168 -39.65 5.79 -4.80
#